data_5f7064bf9e59d739bf9dadea85289047
#
_entry.id   5f7064bf9e59d739bf9dadea85289047
#
_cell.length_a   1.000
_cell.length_b   1.000
_cell.length_c   1.000
_cell.angle_alpha   90.00
_cell.angle_beta   90.00
_cell.angle_gamma   90.00
#
_symmetry.space_group_name_H-M   'P 1'
#
loop_
_entity.id
_entity.type
_entity.pdbx_description
1 polymer ?
#
loop_
_entity_poly.entity_id
_entity_poly.type
_entity_poly.pdbx_seq_one_letter_code
_entity_poly.pdbx_strand_id
1 'polypeptide(L)'
;MFNSFLAGAPVLLKAGSPGFIVGPIAKLMGIVYNWLFNFIYSFTQTGTLVLAIILFTLLVKLILFPLSYKQIKGSYRMQMLQPQLNKIRAKYAGKTDEDSQRRMAFEIQEFQRENGASMFAGCLPMLIQLPILYALYYIFNQPYEYVGVINDVYTNITQGLLNIDAATRVEVLKPIILAKNMTVDVSVFDQVMGLVRTMSAADWNGVLTSLGQSAGELSAILAQKHFLVLGASSR
;
A
#
# COMPACT_ATOMS: atom_id res chain seq x y z
N MET A 1 17.49 9.79 17.88
CA MET A 1 17.79 8.60 17.05
C MET A 1 16.71 8.30 16.01
N PHE A 2 15.42 8.45 16.30
CA PHE A 2 14.33 8.19 15.33
C PHE A 2 14.32 9.17 14.14
N ASN A 3 14.63 10.45 14.36
CA ASN A 3 14.71 11.46 13.29
C ASN A 3 15.86 11.24 12.29
N SER A 4 16.97 10.62 12.72
CA SER A 4 18.08 10.32 11.81
C SER A 4 17.80 9.12 10.89
N PHE A 5 16.96 8.19 11.35
CA PHE A 5 16.50 7.07 10.51
C PHE A 5 15.55 7.55 9.40
N LEU A 6 14.72 8.55 9.69
CA LEU A 6 13.83 9.16 8.69
C LEU A 6 14.56 10.07 7.70
N ALA A 7 15.69 10.63 8.04
CA ALA A 7 16.50 11.46 7.14
C ALA A 7 17.15 10.67 5.99
N GLY A 8 17.37 9.37 6.16
CA GLY A 8 17.82 8.45 5.09
C GLY A 8 16.70 7.87 4.21
N ALA A 9 15.45 8.13 4.57
CA ALA A 9 14.27 7.60 3.87
C ALA A 9 13.81 8.37 2.59
N PRO A 10 14.30 9.60 2.25
CA PRO A 10 13.79 10.33 1.08
C PRO A 10 14.05 9.62 -0.27
N VAL A 11 14.99 8.70 -0.33
CA VAL A 11 15.24 7.90 -1.55
C VAL A 11 14.17 6.81 -1.76
N LEU A 12 13.51 6.36 -0.67
CA LEU A 12 12.43 5.37 -0.72
C LEU A 12 11.05 6.01 -0.87
N LEU A 13 10.94 7.31 -0.58
CA LEU A 13 9.67 8.05 -0.49
C LEU A 13 9.45 9.02 -1.66
N LYS A 14 10.19 8.91 -2.76
CA LYS A 14 9.90 9.73 -3.93
C LYS A 14 8.49 9.40 -4.42
N ALA A 15 7.57 10.30 -4.12
CA ALA A 15 6.18 10.19 -4.53
C ALA A 15 6.13 9.94 -6.05
N GLY A 16 5.67 8.75 -6.46
CA GLY A 16 5.45 8.42 -7.86
C GLY A 16 6.12 7.15 -8.39
N SER A 17 7.15 6.59 -7.72
CA SER A 17 7.68 5.29 -8.15
C SER A 17 8.07 4.43 -6.97
N PRO A 18 7.63 3.18 -6.91
CA PRO A 18 8.14 2.22 -5.93
C PRO A 18 9.64 2.03 -6.19
N GLY A 19 10.49 2.29 -5.17
CA GLY A 19 11.95 2.19 -5.27
C GLY A 19 12.41 0.83 -5.78
N PHE A 20 13.72 0.71 -6.08
CA PHE A 20 14.34 -0.47 -6.69
C PHE A 20 13.97 -1.81 -6.02
N ILE A 21 13.80 -1.84 -4.71
CA ILE A 21 13.44 -3.06 -3.96
C ILE A 21 11.91 -3.28 -3.96
N VAL A 22 11.13 -2.23 -3.75
CA VAL A 22 9.67 -2.32 -3.61
C VAL A 22 8.97 -2.49 -4.96
N GLY A 23 9.54 -1.93 -6.04
CA GLY A 23 8.98 -1.99 -7.38
C GLY A 23 8.70 -3.40 -7.89
N PRO A 24 9.68 -4.31 -7.89
CA PRO A 24 9.46 -5.70 -8.30
C PRO A 24 8.44 -6.43 -7.42
N ILE A 25 8.47 -6.19 -6.10
CA ILE A 25 7.52 -6.78 -5.15
C ILE A 25 6.11 -6.27 -5.45
N ALA A 26 5.94 -4.96 -5.62
CA ALA A 26 4.66 -4.36 -5.94
C ALA A 26 4.09 -4.86 -7.29
N LYS A 27 4.94 -5.02 -8.31
CA LYS A 27 4.54 -5.60 -9.60
C LYS A 27 4.04 -7.03 -9.46
N LEU A 28 4.81 -7.88 -8.78
CA LEU A 28 4.42 -9.29 -8.56
C LEU A 28 3.10 -9.38 -7.79
N MET A 29 3.00 -8.62 -6.69
CA MET A 29 1.79 -8.56 -5.88
C MET A 29 0.62 -7.96 -6.67
N GLY A 30 0.87 -6.95 -7.52
CA GLY A 30 -0.12 -6.35 -8.39
C GLY A 30 -0.69 -7.34 -9.42
N ILE A 31 0.15 -8.20 -10.02
CA ILE A 31 -0.30 -9.25 -10.95
C ILE A 31 -1.26 -10.22 -10.23
N VAL A 32 -0.89 -10.66 -9.03
CA VAL A 32 -1.72 -11.55 -8.22
C VAL A 32 -3.03 -10.88 -7.82
N TYR A 33 -2.96 -9.60 -7.42
CA TYR A 33 -4.13 -8.82 -7.06
C TYR A 33 -5.08 -8.61 -8.25
N ASN A 34 -4.55 -8.25 -9.43
CA ASN A 34 -5.34 -8.09 -10.65
C ASN A 34 -6.02 -9.40 -11.07
N TRP A 35 -5.29 -10.52 -11.02
CA TRP A 35 -5.85 -11.83 -11.31
C TRP A 35 -7.02 -12.16 -10.36
N LEU A 36 -6.79 -11.96 -9.06
CA LEU A 36 -7.80 -12.22 -8.04
C LEU A 36 -9.01 -11.28 -8.18
N PHE A 37 -8.77 -10.01 -8.47
CA PHE A 37 -9.82 -9.03 -8.69
C PHE A 37 -10.70 -9.43 -9.89
N ASN A 38 -10.10 -9.75 -11.04
CA ASN A 38 -10.82 -10.17 -12.23
C ASN A 38 -11.60 -11.47 -11.99
N PHE A 39 -11.02 -12.40 -11.24
CA PHE A 39 -11.71 -13.64 -10.86
C PHE A 39 -12.96 -13.35 -10.02
N ILE A 40 -12.87 -12.50 -9.01
CA ILE A 40 -14.00 -12.14 -8.17
C ILE A 40 -15.03 -11.34 -8.97
N TYR A 41 -14.58 -10.41 -9.81
CA TYR A 41 -15.43 -9.58 -10.64
C TYR A 41 -16.33 -10.40 -11.58
N SER A 42 -15.85 -11.56 -12.03
CA SER A 42 -16.65 -12.48 -12.86
C SER A 42 -17.82 -13.12 -12.11
N PHE A 43 -17.77 -13.18 -10.77
CA PHE A 43 -18.85 -13.75 -9.96
C PHE A 43 -19.73 -12.69 -9.30
N THR A 44 -19.13 -11.56 -8.90
CA THR A 44 -19.87 -10.49 -8.24
C THR A 44 -19.30 -9.13 -8.64
N GLN A 45 -20.17 -8.24 -9.07
CA GLN A 45 -19.78 -6.89 -9.45
C GLN A 45 -19.82 -5.94 -8.24
N THR A 46 -20.59 -6.27 -7.20
CA THR A 46 -20.81 -5.42 -6.02
C THR A 46 -19.79 -5.75 -4.94
N GLY A 47 -19.07 -4.72 -4.47
CA GLY A 47 -18.10 -4.91 -3.38
C GLY A 47 -16.83 -5.67 -3.78
N THR A 48 -16.58 -5.85 -5.08
CA THR A 48 -15.44 -6.60 -5.63
C THR A 48 -14.11 -6.14 -5.05
N LEU A 49 -13.92 -4.82 -4.90
CA LEU A 49 -12.67 -4.27 -4.36
C LEU A 49 -12.42 -4.72 -2.92
N VAL A 50 -13.44 -4.63 -2.06
CA VAL A 50 -13.33 -5.02 -0.64
C VAL A 50 -13.06 -6.51 -0.52
N LEU A 51 -13.80 -7.33 -1.28
CA LEU A 51 -13.63 -8.78 -1.28
C LEU A 51 -12.25 -9.18 -1.82
N ALA A 52 -11.78 -8.50 -2.87
CA ALA A 52 -10.44 -8.72 -3.43
C ALA A 52 -9.33 -8.39 -2.42
N ILE A 53 -9.46 -7.31 -1.66
CA ILE A 53 -8.49 -6.95 -0.60
C ILE A 53 -8.45 -8.03 0.48
N ILE A 54 -9.61 -8.50 0.94
CA ILE A 54 -9.70 -9.54 1.98
C ILE A 54 -9.05 -10.84 1.50
N LEU A 55 -9.45 -11.34 0.34
CA LEU A 55 -8.93 -12.59 -0.21
C LEU A 55 -7.45 -12.48 -0.57
N PHE A 56 -7.01 -11.36 -1.11
CA PHE A 56 -5.61 -11.09 -1.38
C PHE A 56 -4.77 -11.12 -0.09
N THR A 57 -5.28 -10.50 0.98
CA THR A 57 -4.59 -10.50 2.28
C THR A 57 -4.49 -11.92 2.85
N LEU A 58 -5.55 -12.73 2.73
CA LEU A 58 -5.54 -14.12 3.16
C LEU A 58 -4.54 -14.95 2.34
N LEU A 59 -4.51 -14.77 1.02
CA LEU A 59 -3.59 -15.45 0.13
C LEU A 59 -2.13 -15.12 0.45
N VAL A 60 -1.81 -13.83 0.63
CA VAL A 60 -0.46 -13.40 1.04
C VAL A 60 -0.07 -14.00 2.38
N LYS A 61 -0.98 -14.01 3.37
CA LYS A 61 -0.74 -14.66 4.67
C LYS A 61 -0.50 -16.16 4.54
N LEU A 62 -1.24 -16.83 3.67
CA LEU A 62 -1.07 -18.26 3.41
C LEU A 62 0.31 -18.57 2.80
N ILE A 63 0.73 -17.78 1.82
CA ILE A 63 2.06 -17.91 1.19
C ILE A 63 3.18 -17.66 2.20
N LEU A 64 3.01 -16.67 3.09
CA LEU A 64 4.00 -16.33 4.12
C LEU A 64 3.94 -17.24 5.35
N PHE A 65 2.92 -18.09 5.46
CA PHE A 65 2.72 -18.95 6.63
C PHE A 65 3.93 -19.84 6.95
N PRO A 66 4.56 -20.57 6.00
CA PRO A 66 5.70 -21.42 6.30
C PRO A 66 6.91 -20.62 6.79
N LEU A 67 7.09 -19.40 6.27
CA LEU A 67 8.15 -18.49 6.73
C LEU A 67 7.84 -18.00 8.16
N SER A 68 6.62 -17.58 8.42
CA SER A 68 6.16 -17.12 9.74
C SER A 68 6.27 -18.23 10.79
N TYR A 69 5.95 -19.47 10.44
CA TYR A 69 6.09 -20.61 11.33
C TYR A 69 7.55 -20.82 11.76
N LYS A 70 8.50 -20.76 10.82
CA LYS A 70 9.93 -20.87 11.15
C LYS A 70 10.40 -19.73 12.05
N GLN A 71 9.90 -18.52 11.84
CA GLN A 71 10.21 -17.35 12.65
C GLN A 71 9.68 -17.48 14.08
N ILE A 72 8.42 -17.91 14.23
CA ILE A 72 7.80 -18.15 15.55
C ILE A 72 8.58 -19.22 16.33
N LYS A 73 8.99 -20.32 15.67
CA LYS A 73 9.80 -21.37 16.29
C LYS A 73 11.16 -20.83 16.77
N GLY A 74 11.81 -19.96 15.98
CA GLY A 74 13.07 -19.30 16.37
C GLY A 74 12.88 -18.36 17.57
N SER A 75 11.81 -17.57 17.57
CA SER A 75 11.46 -16.67 18.66
C SER A 75 11.13 -17.44 19.96
N TYR A 76 10.40 -18.54 19.85
CA TYR A 76 10.10 -19.41 21.00
C TYR A 76 11.37 -20.01 21.62
N ARG A 77 12.33 -20.48 20.81
CA ARG A 77 13.63 -20.95 21.32
C ARG A 77 14.35 -19.85 22.08
N MET A 78 14.35 -18.61 21.55
CA MET A 78 14.97 -17.48 22.21
C MET A 78 14.32 -17.17 23.57
N GLN A 79 12.99 -17.30 23.69
CA GLN A 79 12.28 -17.13 24.95
C GLN A 79 12.67 -18.21 25.98
N MET A 80 12.84 -19.44 25.56
CA MET A 80 13.28 -20.53 26.42
C MET A 80 14.70 -20.33 26.99
N LEU A 81 15.56 -19.59 26.25
CA LEU A 81 16.92 -19.27 26.65
C LEU A 81 17.01 -18.01 27.54
N GLN A 82 15.93 -17.23 27.67
CA GLN A 82 15.91 -15.99 28.46
C GLN A 82 16.41 -16.15 29.91
N PRO A 83 16.04 -17.17 30.70
CA PRO A 83 16.52 -17.32 32.06
C PRO A 83 18.04 -17.50 32.14
N GLN A 84 18.64 -18.18 31.15
CA GLN A 84 20.09 -18.36 31.10
C GLN A 84 20.79 -17.09 30.61
N LEU A 85 20.24 -16.38 29.64
CA LEU A 85 20.70 -15.06 29.20
C LEU A 85 20.66 -14.04 30.35
N ASN A 86 19.64 -14.10 31.19
CA ASN A 86 19.55 -13.24 32.37
C ASN A 86 20.65 -13.54 33.41
N LYS A 87 21.05 -14.82 33.57
CA LYS A 87 22.20 -15.19 34.40
C LYS A 87 23.51 -14.61 33.86
N ILE A 88 23.73 -14.66 32.55
CA ILE A 88 24.90 -14.03 31.92
C ILE A 88 24.88 -12.53 32.15
N ARG A 89 23.75 -11.85 31.95
CA ARG A 89 23.62 -10.41 32.22
C ARG A 89 23.88 -10.08 33.70
N ALA A 90 23.38 -10.87 34.62
CA ALA A 90 23.58 -10.68 36.06
C ALA A 90 25.05 -10.77 36.46
N LYS A 91 25.86 -11.60 35.80
CA LYS A 91 27.31 -11.73 36.00
C LYS A 91 28.06 -10.43 35.72
N TYR A 92 27.53 -9.59 34.82
CA TYR A 92 28.08 -8.30 34.46
C TYR A 92 27.29 -7.13 35.01
N ALA A 93 26.31 -7.36 35.89
CA ALA A 93 25.53 -6.31 36.50
C ALA A 93 26.43 -5.42 37.37
N GLY A 94 26.30 -4.09 37.19
CA GLY A 94 27.11 -3.11 37.87
C GLY A 94 28.50 -2.79 37.25
N LYS A 95 28.89 -3.55 36.20
CA LYS A 95 30.13 -3.26 35.46
C LYS A 95 29.81 -2.36 34.27
N THR A 96 30.25 -1.12 34.30
CA THR A 96 29.97 -0.10 33.25
C THR A 96 31.13 0.11 32.31
N ASP A 97 32.27 -0.56 32.56
CA ASP A 97 33.46 -0.47 31.73
C ASP A 97 33.22 -1.11 30.35
N GLU A 98 33.84 -0.52 29.34
CA GLU A 98 33.66 -0.92 27.93
C GLU A 98 34.05 -2.38 27.67
N ASP A 99 35.13 -2.84 28.32
CA ASP A 99 35.61 -4.22 28.21
C ASP A 99 34.62 -5.22 28.77
N SER A 100 34.02 -4.96 29.91
CA SER A 100 32.99 -5.83 30.48
C SER A 100 31.73 -5.88 29.61
N GLN A 101 31.33 -4.76 29.03
CA GLN A 101 30.18 -4.72 28.11
C GLN A 101 30.47 -5.53 26.83
N ARG A 102 31.68 -5.44 26.28
CA ARG A 102 32.09 -6.23 25.11
C ARG A 102 32.11 -7.73 25.44
N ARG A 103 32.66 -8.12 26.60
CA ARG A 103 32.70 -9.51 27.05
C ARG A 103 31.28 -10.06 27.25
N MET A 104 30.39 -9.30 27.86
CA MET A 104 28.97 -9.69 28.01
C MET A 104 28.30 -9.91 26.66
N ALA A 105 28.48 -8.99 25.71
CA ALA A 105 27.91 -9.12 24.36
C ALA A 105 28.44 -10.36 23.65
N PHE A 106 29.73 -10.65 23.76
CA PHE A 106 30.36 -11.82 23.17
C PHE A 106 29.84 -13.14 23.79
N GLU A 107 29.79 -13.21 25.15
CA GLU A 107 29.29 -14.40 25.88
C GLU A 107 27.82 -14.67 25.53
N ILE A 108 26.98 -13.62 25.40
CA ILE A 108 25.59 -13.74 24.97
C ILE A 108 25.52 -14.27 23.53
N GLN A 109 26.31 -13.72 22.62
CA GLN A 109 26.31 -14.10 21.21
C GLN A 109 26.79 -15.56 21.03
N GLU A 110 27.83 -15.95 21.74
CA GLU A 110 28.36 -17.31 21.72
C GLU A 110 27.32 -18.32 22.26
N PHE A 111 26.74 -18.02 23.40
CA PHE A 111 25.67 -18.84 24.01
C PHE A 111 24.47 -19.01 23.07
N GLN A 112 24.05 -17.92 22.40
CA GLN A 112 22.96 -17.98 21.43
C GLN A 112 23.33 -18.84 20.21
N ARG A 113 24.57 -18.71 19.71
CA ARG A 113 25.06 -19.51 18.58
C ARG A 113 25.11 -21.01 18.91
N GLU A 114 25.62 -21.37 20.08
CA GLU A 114 25.70 -22.76 20.54
C GLU A 114 24.33 -23.41 20.67
N ASN A 115 23.32 -22.63 21.09
CA ASN A 115 21.95 -23.10 21.26
C ASN A 115 21.08 -22.93 20.01
N GLY A 116 21.69 -22.59 18.84
CA GLY A 116 20.97 -22.44 17.58
C GLY A 116 19.92 -21.33 17.60
N ALA A 117 20.06 -20.33 18.49
CA ALA A 117 19.22 -19.17 18.57
C ALA A 117 19.88 -18.00 17.84
N SER A 118 19.18 -17.41 16.88
CA SER A 118 19.67 -16.24 16.16
C SER A 118 19.18 -14.96 16.84
N MET A 119 20.07 -13.99 17.05
CA MET A 119 19.74 -12.65 17.56
C MET A 119 18.73 -11.95 16.65
N PHE A 120 18.74 -12.26 15.35
CA PHE A 120 17.83 -11.68 14.36
C PHE A 120 16.46 -12.38 14.29
N ALA A 121 16.28 -13.52 14.97
CA ALA A 121 15.02 -14.27 14.91
C ALA A 121 13.82 -13.46 15.40
N GLY A 122 14.02 -12.51 16.33
CA GLY A 122 12.97 -11.63 16.85
C GLY A 122 12.62 -10.44 15.96
N CYS A 123 13.58 -9.85 15.25
CA CYS A 123 13.36 -8.65 14.44
C CYS A 123 13.20 -8.95 12.92
N LEU A 124 13.58 -10.16 12.47
CA LEU A 124 13.50 -10.56 11.08
C LEU A 124 12.09 -10.42 10.47
N PRO A 125 10.99 -10.78 11.19
CA PRO A 125 9.64 -10.55 10.70
C PRO A 125 9.37 -9.09 10.35
N MET A 126 9.82 -8.17 11.19
CA MET A 126 9.61 -6.73 10.99
C MET A 126 10.37 -6.22 9.76
N LEU A 127 11.61 -6.68 9.54
CA LEU A 127 12.42 -6.30 8.38
C LEU A 127 11.82 -6.77 7.06
N ILE A 128 11.23 -7.97 7.03
CA ILE A 128 10.56 -8.52 5.84
C ILE A 128 9.20 -7.86 5.64
N GLN A 129 8.49 -7.57 6.74
CA GLN A 129 7.15 -7.00 6.69
C GLN A 129 7.12 -5.57 6.14
N LEU A 130 8.16 -4.74 6.39
CA LEU A 130 8.19 -3.35 5.94
C LEU A 130 8.13 -3.20 4.41
N PRO A 131 8.96 -3.90 3.59
CA PRO A 131 8.84 -3.84 2.14
C PRO A 131 7.48 -4.33 1.62
N ILE A 132 6.93 -5.37 2.23
CA ILE A 132 5.62 -5.92 1.86
C ILE A 132 4.51 -4.92 2.19
N LEU A 133 4.53 -4.34 3.39
CA LEU A 133 3.55 -3.32 3.80
C LEU A 133 3.60 -2.11 2.86
N TYR A 134 4.80 -1.68 2.48
CA TYR A 134 4.98 -0.56 1.58
C TYR A 134 4.48 -0.87 0.15
N ALA A 135 4.72 -2.08 -0.34
CA ALA A 135 4.17 -2.53 -1.62
C ALA A 135 2.63 -2.58 -1.60
N LEU A 136 2.04 -3.09 -0.52
CA LEU A 136 0.59 -3.09 -0.31
C LEU A 136 0.01 -1.68 -0.24
N TYR A 137 0.71 -0.76 0.42
CA TYR A 137 0.32 0.64 0.47
C TYR A 137 0.17 1.21 -0.95
N TYR A 138 1.13 0.97 -1.86
CA TYR A 138 1.03 1.41 -3.26
C TYR A 138 -0.15 0.79 -3.98
N ILE A 139 -0.34 -0.52 -3.87
CA ILE A 139 -1.42 -1.23 -4.55
C ILE A 139 -2.80 -0.70 -4.11
N PHE A 140 -2.97 -0.44 -2.83
CA PHE A 140 -4.26 0.00 -2.30
C PHE A 140 -4.54 1.49 -2.49
N ASN A 141 -3.49 2.32 -2.53
CA ASN A 141 -3.65 3.74 -2.82
C ASN A 141 -3.80 4.04 -4.31
N GLN A 142 -3.25 3.18 -5.18
CA GLN A 142 -3.28 3.36 -6.63
C GLN A 142 -3.83 2.09 -7.33
N PRO A 143 -5.04 1.64 -6.99
CA PRO A 143 -5.60 0.40 -7.54
C PRO A 143 -5.77 0.44 -9.06
N TYR A 144 -5.91 1.64 -9.64
CA TYR A 144 -5.99 1.87 -11.07
C TYR A 144 -4.70 1.50 -11.84
N GLU A 145 -3.53 1.45 -11.17
CA GLU A 145 -2.27 1.03 -11.81
C GLU A 145 -2.13 -0.49 -11.86
N TYR A 146 -2.82 -1.17 -10.96
CA TYR A 146 -2.67 -2.62 -10.78
C TYR A 146 -3.89 -3.43 -11.23
N VAL A 147 -5.04 -2.80 -11.43
CA VAL A 147 -6.30 -3.47 -11.80
C VAL A 147 -6.84 -2.87 -13.09
N GLY A 148 -6.82 -3.65 -14.16
CA GLY A 148 -7.25 -3.23 -15.50
C GLY A 148 -8.67 -2.68 -15.52
N VAL A 149 -9.63 -3.40 -14.93
CA VAL A 149 -11.05 -2.97 -14.87
C VAL A 149 -11.21 -1.59 -14.22
N ILE A 150 -10.44 -1.31 -13.15
CA ILE A 150 -10.48 0.00 -12.49
C ILE A 150 -9.86 1.07 -13.39
N ASN A 151 -8.74 0.76 -14.05
CA ASN A 151 -8.12 1.67 -15.00
C ASN A 151 -9.06 2.01 -16.17
N ASP A 152 -9.79 1.02 -16.70
CA ASP A 152 -10.74 1.23 -17.79
C ASP A 152 -11.86 2.18 -17.38
N VAL A 153 -12.38 2.07 -16.15
CA VAL A 153 -13.39 3.01 -15.63
C VAL A 153 -12.84 4.43 -15.57
N TYR A 154 -11.60 4.62 -15.08
CA TYR A 154 -10.98 5.95 -15.08
C TYR A 154 -10.72 6.49 -16.48
N THR A 155 -10.33 5.62 -17.41
CA THR A 155 -10.15 5.95 -18.82
C THR A 155 -11.47 6.42 -19.45
N ASN A 156 -12.56 5.67 -19.25
CA ASN A 156 -13.88 6.03 -19.76
C ASN A 156 -14.40 7.35 -19.18
N ILE A 157 -14.20 7.58 -17.87
CA ILE A 157 -14.52 8.88 -17.24
C ILE A 157 -13.74 10.02 -17.87
N THR A 158 -12.44 9.83 -18.09
CA THR A 158 -11.57 10.85 -18.68
C THR A 158 -11.99 11.14 -20.13
N GLN A 159 -12.29 10.11 -20.91
CA GLN A 159 -12.83 10.28 -22.27
C GLN A 159 -14.17 10.99 -22.26
N GLY A 160 -15.07 10.61 -21.34
CA GLY A 160 -16.35 11.30 -21.17
C GLY A 160 -16.19 12.79 -20.89
N LEU A 161 -15.24 13.15 -20.02
CA LEU A 161 -14.91 14.57 -19.79
C LEU A 161 -14.33 15.27 -21.00
N LEU A 162 -13.48 14.59 -21.77
CA LEU A 162 -12.87 15.17 -22.97
C LEU A 162 -13.89 15.35 -24.13
N ASN A 163 -14.95 14.58 -24.16
CA ASN A 163 -16.04 14.71 -25.13
C ASN A 163 -16.96 15.90 -24.84
N ILE A 164 -16.90 16.48 -23.64
CA ILE A 164 -17.64 17.71 -23.31
C ILE A 164 -16.97 18.88 -24.02
N ASP A 165 -17.77 19.86 -24.42
CA ASP A 165 -17.29 21.12 -24.99
C ASP A 165 -16.14 21.74 -24.17
N ALA A 166 -15.11 22.27 -24.85
CA ALA A 166 -13.88 22.74 -24.22
C ALA A 166 -14.14 23.87 -23.21
N ALA A 167 -15.06 24.81 -23.52
CA ALA A 167 -15.39 25.92 -22.64
C ALA A 167 -16.06 25.43 -21.37
N THR A 168 -17.06 24.57 -21.50
CA THR A 168 -17.78 23.92 -20.35
C THR A 168 -16.84 23.10 -19.51
N ARG A 169 -15.96 22.32 -20.13
CA ARG A 169 -14.96 21.49 -19.43
C ARG A 169 -14.02 22.35 -18.59
N VAL A 170 -13.51 23.46 -19.13
CA VAL A 170 -12.67 24.41 -18.38
C VAL A 170 -13.43 24.99 -17.20
N GLU A 171 -14.67 25.42 -17.39
CA GLU A 171 -15.51 26.02 -16.36
C GLU A 171 -15.75 25.05 -15.20
N VAL A 172 -16.08 23.80 -15.50
CA VAL A 172 -16.41 22.76 -14.50
C VAL A 172 -15.18 22.28 -13.75
N LEU A 173 -14.03 22.13 -14.41
CA LEU A 173 -12.82 21.60 -13.79
C LEU A 173 -11.95 22.65 -13.10
N LYS A 174 -12.04 23.92 -13.50
CA LYS A 174 -11.24 25.02 -12.95
C LYS A 174 -11.33 25.16 -11.42
N PRO A 175 -12.50 25.11 -10.77
CA PRO A 175 -12.60 25.19 -9.31
C PRO A 175 -11.82 24.06 -8.62
N ILE A 176 -11.87 22.85 -9.16
CA ILE A 176 -11.19 21.67 -8.61
C ILE A 176 -9.69 21.78 -8.77
N ILE A 177 -9.22 22.21 -9.96
CA ILE A 177 -7.80 22.43 -10.25
C ILE A 177 -7.22 23.45 -9.27
N LEU A 178 -7.92 24.57 -9.05
CA LEU A 178 -7.50 25.61 -8.11
C LEU A 178 -7.50 25.11 -6.65
N ALA A 179 -8.53 24.40 -6.23
CA ALA A 179 -8.64 23.86 -4.87
C ALA A 179 -7.52 22.85 -4.56
N LYS A 180 -7.04 22.11 -5.57
CA LYS A 180 -5.97 21.13 -5.42
C LYS A 180 -4.56 21.70 -5.70
N ASN A 181 -4.43 22.98 -6.02
CA ASN A 181 -3.18 23.61 -6.41
C ASN A 181 -2.44 22.85 -7.55
N MET A 182 -3.19 22.35 -8.51
CA MET A 182 -2.66 21.62 -9.66
C MET A 182 -2.55 22.53 -10.88
N THR A 183 -1.60 22.23 -11.76
CA THR A 183 -1.54 22.80 -13.09
C THR A 183 -1.94 21.71 -14.08
N VAL A 184 -3.11 21.83 -14.68
CA VAL A 184 -3.70 20.79 -15.55
C VAL A 184 -4.15 21.46 -16.86
N ASP A 185 -3.64 20.97 -17.98
CA ASP A 185 -4.21 21.25 -19.28
C ASP A 185 -5.40 20.30 -19.51
N VAL A 186 -6.59 20.86 -19.50
CA VAL A 186 -7.84 20.10 -19.60
C VAL A 186 -8.10 19.53 -21.01
N SER A 187 -7.22 19.79 -21.98
CA SER A 187 -7.24 19.19 -23.32
C SER A 187 -6.36 17.94 -23.43
N VAL A 188 -5.44 17.74 -22.47
CA VAL A 188 -4.49 16.63 -22.48
C VAL A 188 -5.00 15.47 -21.67
N PHE A 189 -5.21 14.30 -22.31
CA PHE A 189 -5.76 13.10 -21.68
C PHE A 189 -5.07 12.71 -20.37
N ASP A 190 -3.73 12.61 -20.38
CA ASP A 190 -2.98 12.17 -19.20
C ASP A 190 -3.09 13.14 -18.02
N GLN A 191 -3.18 14.44 -18.30
CA GLN A 191 -3.33 15.46 -17.26
C GLN A 191 -4.73 15.45 -16.66
N VAL A 192 -5.77 15.30 -17.49
CA VAL A 192 -7.15 15.12 -17.02
C VAL A 192 -7.31 13.82 -16.27
N MET A 193 -6.71 12.73 -16.74
CA MET A 193 -6.66 11.44 -16.04
C MET A 193 -6.02 11.59 -14.65
N GLY A 194 -4.90 12.32 -14.55
CA GLY A 194 -4.25 12.64 -13.28
C GLY A 194 -5.17 13.37 -12.32
N LEU A 195 -5.91 14.37 -12.80
CA LEU A 195 -6.92 15.10 -12.00
C LEU A 195 -8.04 14.18 -11.54
N VAL A 196 -8.64 13.41 -12.45
CA VAL A 196 -9.75 12.47 -12.19
C VAL A 196 -9.41 11.48 -11.09
N ARG A 197 -8.18 11.00 -11.05
CA ARG A 197 -7.68 10.07 -10.00
C ARG A 197 -7.65 10.69 -8.62
N THR A 198 -7.52 12.01 -8.52
CA THR A 198 -7.46 12.75 -7.24
C THR A 198 -8.81 13.28 -6.78
N MET A 199 -9.85 13.22 -7.62
CA MET A 199 -11.17 13.79 -7.31
C MET A 199 -11.90 12.99 -6.22
N SER A 200 -12.41 13.71 -5.23
CA SER A 200 -13.26 13.19 -4.17
C SER A 200 -14.71 13.05 -4.62
N ALA A 201 -15.54 12.39 -3.81
CA ALA A 201 -16.99 12.34 -4.07
C ALA A 201 -17.65 13.74 -4.11
N ALA A 202 -17.17 14.67 -3.29
CA ALA A 202 -17.65 16.05 -3.30
C ALA A 202 -17.30 16.78 -4.61
N ASP A 203 -16.08 16.58 -5.13
CA ASP A 203 -15.65 17.13 -6.42
C ASP A 203 -16.55 16.62 -7.56
N TRP A 204 -16.87 15.33 -7.55
CA TRP A 204 -17.74 14.72 -8.54
C TRP A 204 -19.18 15.23 -8.47
N ASN A 205 -19.73 15.42 -7.27
CA ASN A 205 -21.05 16.02 -7.11
C ASN A 205 -21.06 17.45 -7.67
N GLY A 206 -20.00 18.24 -7.45
CA GLY A 206 -19.86 19.57 -8.04
C GLY A 206 -19.87 19.54 -9.55
N VAL A 207 -19.09 18.62 -10.17
CA VAL A 207 -19.05 18.43 -11.63
C VAL A 207 -20.42 18.07 -12.18
N LEU A 208 -21.09 17.07 -11.59
CA LEU A 208 -22.42 16.62 -12.04
C LEU A 208 -23.47 17.71 -11.93
N THR A 209 -23.44 18.50 -10.84
CA THR A 209 -24.37 19.61 -10.64
C THR A 209 -24.13 20.70 -11.68
N SER A 210 -22.89 21.02 -12.02
CA SER A 210 -22.54 22.04 -13.02
C SER A 210 -22.88 21.60 -14.46
N LEU A 211 -22.77 20.30 -14.76
CA LEU A 211 -23.11 19.74 -16.08
C LEU A 211 -24.62 19.58 -16.30
N GLY A 212 -25.43 19.45 -15.23
CA GLY A 212 -26.85 19.27 -15.32
C GLY A 212 -27.27 18.09 -16.24
N GLN A 213 -28.10 18.37 -17.23
CA GLN A 213 -28.58 17.33 -18.17
C GLN A 213 -27.48 16.74 -19.09
N SER A 214 -26.40 17.49 -19.33
CA SER A 214 -25.24 17.02 -20.13
C SER A 214 -24.40 15.96 -19.40
N ALA A 215 -24.71 15.68 -18.15
CA ALA A 215 -24.01 14.68 -17.32
C ALA A 215 -24.47 13.23 -17.55
N GLY A 216 -25.44 12.97 -18.46
CA GLY A 216 -26.09 11.67 -18.58
C GLY A 216 -25.13 10.48 -18.70
N GLU A 217 -24.22 10.47 -19.68
CA GLU A 217 -23.23 9.40 -19.86
C GLU A 217 -22.23 9.37 -18.71
N LEU A 218 -21.73 10.52 -18.29
CA LEU A 218 -20.75 10.64 -17.22
C LEU A 218 -21.32 10.16 -15.89
N SER A 219 -22.58 10.44 -15.59
CA SER A 219 -23.25 9.96 -14.38
C SER A 219 -23.39 8.44 -14.34
N ALA A 220 -23.65 7.80 -15.48
CA ALA A 220 -23.72 6.34 -15.58
C ALA A 220 -22.34 5.69 -15.34
N ILE A 221 -21.25 6.27 -15.89
CA ILE A 221 -19.90 5.79 -15.70
C ILE A 221 -19.45 5.99 -14.23
N LEU A 222 -19.82 7.11 -13.63
CA LEU A 222 -19.53 7.39 -12.23
C LEU A 222 -20.29 6.48 -11.26
N ALA A 223 -21.53 6.09 -11.60
CA ALA A 223 -22.27 5.09 -10.84
C ALA A 223 -21.55 3.74 -10.87
N GLN A 224 -20.94 3.35 -11.99
CA GLN A 224 -20.12 2.15 -12.09
C GLN A 224 -18.86 2.24 -11.19
N LYS A 225 -18.18 3.40 -11.16
CA LYS A 225 -17.04 3.64 -10.27
C LYS A 225 -17.43 3.46 -8.81
N HIS A 226 -18.53 4.06 -8.39
CA HIS A 226 -19.03 3.99 -7.01
C HIS A 226 -19.37 2.55 -6.62
N PHE A 227 -19.96 1.82 -7.55
CA PHE A 227 -20.32 0.41 -7.42
C PHE A 227 -19.08 -0.49 -7.21
N LEU A 228 -18.01 -0.29 -8.00
CA LEU A 228 -16.77 -1.07 -7.90
C LEU A 228 -16.00 -0.81 -6.59
N VAL A 229 -15.95 0.45 -6.15
CA VAL A 229 -15.12 0.86 -5.01
C VAL A 229 -15.86 0.70 -3.68
N LEU A 230 -17.11 1.11 -3.57
CA LEU A 230 -17.84 1.17 -2.30
C LEU A 230 -18.85 0.05 -2.12
N GLY A 231 -19.18 -0.69 -3.17
CA GLY A 231 -20.19 -1.75 -3.10
C GLY A 231 -21.59 -1.23 -2.79
N ALA A 232 -21.77 0.09 -2.80
CA ALA A 232 -23.04 0.71 -2.50
C ALA A 232 -23.88 0.78 -3.79
N SER A 233 -24.91 -0.05 -3.86
CA SER A 233 -26.05 0.19 -4.73
C SER A 233 -26.65 1.53 -4.32
N SER A 234 -26.63 2.51 -5.21
CA SER A 234 -27.50 3.68 -5.09
C SER A 234 -28.94 3.19 -5.19
N ARG A 235 -29.59 3.02 -4.07
CA ARG A 235 -31.06 3.08 -3.97
C ARG A 235 -31.44 4.44 -3.53
#